data_3ab6b4b09be0fa253d057956fefa9aed
#
_entry.id   3ab6b4b09be0fa253d057956fefa9aed
#
_cell.length_a   1.000
_cell.length_b   1.000
_cell.length_c   1.000
_cell.angle_alpha   90.00
_cell.angle_beta   90.00
_cell.angle_gamma   90.00
#
_symmetry.space_group_name_H-M   'P 1'
#
loop_
_entity.id
_entity.type
_entity.pdbx_description
1 polymer ?
#
loop_
_entity_poly.entity_id
_entity_poly.type
_entity_poly.pdbx_seq_one_letter_code
_entity_poly.pdbx_strand_id
1 'polypeptide(L)'
;MNPTPIDGLEIHPLDVHADNRGWFKENWSGQRLRPVQNNISFNARVGATRGMHAEPWDKWVSVATGRVFAAWVDLREGSETFATKFGVEIGPDTAVFVPRGVANGFQALEDATTYTYLVNARYNPNGAYAYCSYREIDWPLEPTELSEADQKHPPLADAPTVPPRKILVTGANGQLGRALRKVYSEREAEFCTRAEFDITHPPARDWNEYRAIINCAAYNDVNGAETERGTAWAVNADAVAGLARIASEHDLTLVHVSSDYVFDGLNTEHTEDELPSPLSAYGASKSAGETAARATPRHYVIRTSWVFGEGANFMDTMARLADKGVSPSVVADQRGRPTHADDLAHGIAHLLATKAEYGVYNITSDGDAVGRDEIAMSVFIGVGADPSDVTPVTTAQYAELNGPEAPRPKESTLSLDKIKATGFSPRNWRAALAIYLAAR
;
A
#
# COMPACT_ATOMS: atom_id res chain seq x y z
N MET A 1 2.92 16.43 22.80
CA MET A 1 1.90 15.41 22.44
C MET A 1 1.60 14.59 23.67
N ASN A 2 0.36 14.58 24.15
CA ASN A 2 -0.02 13.76 25.30
C ASN A 2 -0.70 12.47 24.77
N PRO A 3 -0.21 11.28 25.15
CA PRO A 3 -0.83 10.02 24.76
C PRO A 3 -2.23 9.90 25.36
N THR A 4 -3.16 9.33 24.59
CA THR A 4 -4.52 9.00 25.06
C THR A 4 -4.68 7.48 25.11
N PRO A 5 -5.72 6.95 25.77
CA PRO A 5 -5.97 5.51 25.79
C PRO A 5 -6.49 4.94 24.45
N ILE A 6 -6.84 5.81 23.47
CA ILE A 6 -7.30 5.39 22.15
C ILE A 6 -6.15 5.55 21.16
N ASP A 7 -5.76 4.46 20.50
CA ASP A 7 -4.64 4.48 19.53
C ASP A 7 -4.86 5.51 18.44
N GLY A 8 -3.83 6.35 18.21
CA GLY A 8 -3.81 7.40 17.20
C GLY A 8 -4.63 8.65 17.52
N LEU A 9 -5.40 8.68 18.62
CA LEU A 9 -6.05 9.91 19.11
C LEU A 9 -5.01 10.75 19.85
N GLU A 10 -4.80 12.00 19.40
CA GLU A 10 -3.69 12.83 19.88
C GLU A 10 -4.17 14.21 20.32
N ILE A 11 -3.72 14.64 21.51
CA ILE A 11 -3.97 15.99 22.02
C ILE A 11 -2.76 16.87 21.76
N HIS A 12 -3.01 18.02 21.15
CA HIS A 12 -2.02 19.02 20.77
C HIS A 12 -2.27 20.34 21.48
N PRO A 13 -1.33 20.87 22.26
CA PRO A 13 -1.44 22.22 22.78
C PRO A 13 -1.31 23.23 21.63
N LEU A 14 -2.07 24.32 21.72
CA LEU A 14 -2.01 25.46 20.80
C LEU A 14 -1.56 26.71 21.57
N ASP A 15 -0.65 27.46 20.99
CA ASP A 15 -0.22 28.75 21.55
C ASP A 15 -1.29 29.81 21.29
N VAL A 16 -1.86 30.37 22.37
CA VAL A 16 -2.86 31.42 22.33
C VAL A 16 -2.19 32.73 22.76
N HIS A 17 -2.15 33.70 21.85
CA HIS A 17 -1.55 35.00 22.06
C HIS A 17 -2.66 36.06 22.36
N ALA A 18 -2.75 36.53 23.59
CA ALA A 18 -3.75 37.49 24.03
C ALA A 18 -3.18 38.93 24.01
N ASP A 19 -4.01 39.88 23.55
CA ASP A 19 -3.74 41.33 23.64
C ASP A 19 -5.02 42.10 24.00
N ASN A 20 -4.98 43.44 23.96
CA ASN A 20 -6.12 44.30 24.29
C ASN A 20 -7.31 44.20 23.31
N ARG A 21 -7.19 43.51 22.19
CA ARG A 21 -8.26 43.30 21.20
C ARG A 21 -8.90 41.93 21.35
N GLY A 22 -8.29 41.00 22.14
CA GLY A 22 -8.70 39.61 22.30
C GLY A 22 -7.52 38.66 22.23
N TRP A 23 -7.63 37.60 21.43
CA TRP A 23 -6.55 36.63 21.27
C TRP A 23 -6.43 36.15 19.80
N PHE A 24 -5.25 35.66 19.48
CA PHE A 24 -4.91 35.02 18.19
C PHE A 24 -4.26 33.66 18.44
N LYS A 25 -4.51 32.70 17.59
CA LYS A 25 -3.81 31.42 17.56
C LYS A 25 -3.67 30.88 16.15
N GLU A 26 -2.63 30.11 15.91
CA GLU A 26 -2.56 29.24 14.75
C GLU A 26 -3.32 27.95 15.04
N ASN A 27 -4.50 27.81 14.42
CA ASN A 27 -5.39 26.68 14.71
C ASN A 27 -4.93 25.36 14.08
N TRP A 28 -4.14 25.43 13.00
CA TRP A 28 -3.55 24.30 12.30
C TRP A 28 -2.40 24.80 11.42
N SER A 29 -1.27 24.06 11.38
CA SER A 29 -0.07 24.44 10.64
C SER A 29 0.54 23.27 9.82
N GLY A 30 -0.32 22.38 9.26
CA GLY A 30 0.11 21.35 8.33
C GLY A 30 0.44 19.99 8.96
N GLN A 31 0.26 19.83 10.27
CA GLN A 31 0.49 18.56 10.94
C GLN A 31 -0.64 17.57 10.68
N ARG A 32 -0.30 16.29 10.56
CA ARG A 32 -1.19 15.11 10.64
C ARG A 32 -2.34 15.05 9.63
N LEU A 33 -2.82 16.16 9.09
CA LEU A 33 -4.02 16.23 8.26
C LEU A 33 -3.75 17.10 7.02
N ARG A 34 -4.24 16.68 5.85
CA ARG A 34 -4.38 17.53 4.66
C ARG A 34 -5.85 17.91 4.52
N PRO A 35 -6.30 19.05 5.05
CA PRO A 35 -7.70 19.39 5.09
C PRO A 35 -8.24 19.73 3.70
N VAL A 36 -9.45 19.26 3.41
CA VAL A 36 -10.23 19.60 2.22
C VAL A 36 -11.49 20.39 2.55
N GLN A 37 -11.89 20.42 3.84
CA GLN A 37 -13.07 21.11 4.32
C GLN A 37 -12.89 21.54 5.78
N ASN A 38 -13.40 22.72 6.13
CA ASN A 38 -13.55 23.19 7.50
C ASN A 38 -15.03 23.27 7.86
N ASN A 39 -15.40 22.75 9.02
CA ASN A 39 -16.75 22.82 9.58
C ASN A 39 -16.74 23.60 10.88
N ILE A 40 -17.79 24.37 11.12
CA ILE A 40 -17.98 25.17 12.32
C ILE A 40 -19.35 24.84 12.91
N SER A 41 -19.40 24.57 14.22
CA SER A 41 -20.61 24.36 14.99
C SER A 41 -20.71 25.41 16.08
N PHE A 42 -21.73 26.27 15.99
CA PHE A 42 -22.07 27.25 17.03
C PHE A 42 -23.10 26.62 17.97
N ASN A 43 -22.88 26.74 19.28
CA ASN A 43 -23.72 26.21 20.34
C ASN A 43 -24.11 27.37 21.27
N ALA A 44 -25.36 27.77 21.19
CA ALA A 44 -25.84 29.00 21.85
C ALA A 44 -25.86 28.88 23.37
N ARG A 45 -26.11 27.68 23.90
CA ARG A 45 -26.30 27.42 25.33
C ARG A 45 -25.37 26.38 25.89
N VAL A 46 -24.98 26.56 27.13
CA VAL A 46 -24.32 25.52 27.93
C VAL A 46 -25.19 24.26 28.01
N GLY A 47 -24.54 23.07 28.01
CA GLY A 47 -25.20 21.76 28.01
C GLY A 47 -25.61 21.24 26.62
N ALA A 48 -25.53 22.07 25.55
CA ALA A 48 -25.74 21.60 24.19
C ALA A 48 -24.74 20.46 23.86
N THR A 49 -25.27 19.28 23.55
CA THR A 49 -24.49 18.06 23.37
C THR A 49 -24.67 17.51 21.96
N ARG A 50 -23.58 17.06 21.31
CA ARG A 50 -23.57 16.46 19.99
C ARG A 50 -22.75 15.19 19.99
N GLY A 51 -23.19 14.17 19.29
CA GLY A 51 -22.43 12.91 19.14
C GLY A 51 -23.21 11.69 19.55
N MET A 52 -22.61 10.51 19.51
CA MET A 52 -21.21 10.20 19.11
C MET A 52 -21.18 9.76 17.64
N HIS A 53 -20.33 10.40 16.84
CA HIS A 53 -20.25 10.18 15.40
C HIS A 53 -18.85 9.75 14.98
N ALA A 54 -18.71 8.55 14.41
CA ALA A 54 -17.50 8.06 13.75
C ALA A 54 -17.67 8.17 12.24
N GLU A 55 -16.82 8.95 11.61
CA GLU A 55 -16.86 9.17 10.17
C GLU A 55 -15.69 8.49 9.45
N PRO A 56 -15.78 8.31 8.11
CA PRO A 56 -14.76 7.64 7.31
C PRO A 56 -13.55 8.53 6.97
N TRP A 57 -13.25 9.56 7.78
CA TRP A 57 -12.15 10.50 7.61
C TRP A 57 -11.51 10.88 8.94
N ASP A 58 -10.30 11.42 8.84
CA ASP A 58 -9.59 11.99 9.98
C ASP A 58 -10.05 13.43 10.22
N LYS A 59 -10.01 13.88 11.49
CA LYS A 59 -10.40 15.23 11.89
C LYS A 59 -9.27 15.90 12.68
N TRP A 60 -9.18 17.22 12.52
CA TRP A 60 -8.48 18.11 13.42
C TRP A 60 -9.50 18.99 14.10
N VAL A 61 -9.74 18.73 15.36
CA VAL A 61 -10.79 19.34 16.16
C VAL A 61 -10.19 20.43 17.05
N SER A 62 -10.90 21.54 17.21
CA SER A 62 -10.52 22.61 18.15
C SER A 62 -11.72 23.45 18.59
N VAL A 63 -11.52 24.29 19.60
CA VAL A 63 -12.51 25.24 20.08
C VAL A 63 -12.08 26.62 19.66
N ALA A 64 -12.96 27.38 18.99
CA ALA A 64 -12.71 28.76 18.61
C ALA A 64 -13.08 29.73 19.74
N THR A 65 -14.22 29.52 20.41
CA THR A 65 -14.64 30.31 21.58
C THR A 65 -15.35 29.39 22.58
N GLY A 66 -15.27 29.73 23.87
CA GLY A 66 -15.85 28.92 24.95
C GLY A 66 -15.02 27.67 25.29
N ARG A 67 -15.64 26.74 25.97
CA ARG A 67 -15.06 25.47 26.39
C ARG A 67 -16.04 24.31 26.13
N VAL A 68 -15.51 23.12 25.84
CA VAL A 68 -16.30 21.92 25.73
C VAL A 68 -15.70 20.77 26.53
N PHE A 69 -16.52 19.86 27.00
CA PHE A 69 -16.09 18.50 27.30
C PHE A 69 -16.18 17.71 26.00
N ALA A 70 -15.05 17.35 25.44
CA ALA A 70 -14.96 16.53 24.24
C ALA A 70 -14.76 15.08 24.61
N ALA A 71 -15.46 14.17 23.91
CA ALA A 71 -15.43 12.74 24.18
C ALA A 71 -15.24 11.92 22.91
N TRP A 72 -14.58 10.78 23.06
CA TRP A 72 -14.28 9.86 21.95
C TRP A 72 -14.56 8.42 22.38
N VAL A 73 -14.98 7.60 21.40
CA VAL A 73 -15.15 6.15 21.52
C VAL A 73 -14.54 5.50 20.29
N ASP A 74 -13.67 4.51 20.47
CA ASP A 74 -13.10 3.78 19.34
C ASP A 74 -14.11 2.80 18.76
N LEU A 75 -14.61 3.06 17.55
CA LEU A 75 -15.52 2.19 16.80
C LEU A 75 -14.83 1.52 15.60
N ARG A 76 -13.50 1.50 15.55
CA ARG A 76 -12.74 0.85 14.47
C ARG A 76 -12.76 -0.65 14.63
N GLU A 77 -13.17 -1.33 13.57
CA GLU A 77 -13.16 -2.79 13.52
C GLU A 77 -11.72 -3.32 13.63
N GLY A 78 -11.50 -4.27 14.57
CA GLY A 78 -10.20 -4.90 14.78
C GLY A 78 -9.15 -4.03 15.49
N SER A 79 -9.53 -2.85 16.00
CA SER A 79 -8.64 -2.00 16.80
C SER A 79 -8.33 -2.65 18.15
N GLU A 80 -7.08 -2.58 18.60
CA GLU A 80 -6.67 -3.02 19.94
C GLU A 80 -7.33 -2.19 21.05
N THR A 81 -7.73 -0.96 20.74
CA THR A 81 -8.43 -0.05 21.65
C THR A 81 -9.94 0.04 21.36
N PHE A 82 -10.50 -0.91 20.60
CA PHE A 82 -11.94 -0.96 20.32
C PHE A 82 -12.77 -0.81 21.61
N ALA A 83 -13.87 -0.04 21.52
CA ALA A 83 -14.78 0.30 22.61
C ALA A 83 -14.16 1.12 23.77
N THR A 84 -12.88 1.50 23.69
CA THR A 84 -12.27 2.39 24.68
C THR A 84 -12.90 3.77 24.58
N LYS A 85 -13.24 4.35 25.74
CA LYS A 85 -13.83 5.67 25.90
C LYS A 85 -12.79 6.63 26.50
N PHE A 86 -12.79 7.85 26.01
CA PHE A 86 -11.94 8.91 26.57
C PHE A 86 -12.65 10.23 26.49
N GLY A 87 -12.53 11.05 27.52
CA GLY A 87 -13.12 12.40 27.59
C GLY A 87 -12.21 13.37 28.30
N VAL A 88 -12.20 14.61 27.85
CA VAL A 88 -11.40 15.71 28.43
C VAL A 88 -12.01 17.06 28.11
N GLU A 89 -11.85 18.03 29.01
CA GLU A 89 -12.18 19.42 28.72
C GLU A 89 -11.14 20.04 27.81
N ILE A 90 -11.60 20.72 26.76
CA ILE A 90 -10.75 21.48 25.84
C ILE A 90 -11.28 22.89 25.63
N GLY A 91 -10.36 23.82 25.48
CA GLY A 91 -10.60 25.21 25.18
C GLY A 91 -9.86 25.69 23.94
N PRO A 92 -9.74 27.01 23.75
CA PRO A 92 -9.02 27.59 22.60
C PRO A 92 -7.53 27.20 22.52
N ASP A 93 -6.91 26.77 23.62
CA ASP A 93 -5.52 26.36 23.74
C ASP A 93 -5.24 24.91 23.38
N THR A 94 -6.26 24.19 22.87
CA THR A 94 -6.15 22.76 22.62
C THR A 94 -6.76 22.37 21.28
N ALA A 95 -6.06 21.52 20.53
CA ALA A 95 -6.59 20.82 19.37
C ALA A 95 -6.44 19.30 19.56
N VAL A 96 -7.27 18.55 18.85
CA VAL A 96 -7.23 17.07 18.91
C VAL A 96 -7.26 16.51 17.49
N PHE A 97 -6.27 15.66 17.17
CA PHE A 97 -6.33 14.83 16.00
C PHE A 97 -7.15 13.58 16.31
N VAL A 98 -8.24 13.38 15.55
CA VAL A 98 -9.17 12.28 15.70
C VAL A 98 -9.04 11.40 14.45
N PRO A 99 -8.54 10.16 14.57
CA PRO A 99 -8.42 9.27 13.43
C PRO A 99 -9.80 8.77 12.95
N ARG A 100 -9.88 8.45 11.68
CA ARG A 100 -11.03 7.78 11.03
C ARG A 100 -11.58 6.66 11.92
N GLY A 101 -12.90 6.62 12.09
CA GLY A 101 -13.58 5.56 12.83
C GLY A 101 -13.55 5.69 14.36
N VAL A 102 -12.86 6.71 14.89
CA VAL A 102 -13.02 7.09 16.29
C VAL A 102 -14.21 8.04 16.38
N ALA A 103 -15.26 7.60 17.07
CA ALA A 103 -16.45 8.42 17.30
C ALA A 103 -16.11 9.62 18.17
N ASN A 104 -16.59 10.79 17.75
CA ASN A 104 -16.39 12.06 18.42
C ASN A 104 -17.72 12.66 18.82
N GLY A 105 -17.79 13.18 20.05
CA GLY A 105 -18.88 13.99 20.56
C GLY A 105 -18.34 15.10 21.45
N PHE A 106 -19.18 16.07 21.75
CA PHE A 106 -18.85 17.11 22.71
C PHE A 106 -20.10 17.69 23.39
N GLN A 107 -19.88 18.28 24.55
CA GLN A 107 -20.87 19.08 25.31
C GLN A 107 -20.31 20.46 25.56
N ALA A 108 -21.07 21.50 25.22
CA ALA A 108 -20.71 22.88 25.53
C ALA A 108 -20.74 23.16 27.03
N LEU A 109 -19.65 23.68 27.59
CA LEU A 109 -19.53 24.03 29.02
C LEU A 109 -19.78 25.51 29.28
N GLU A 110 -19.87 26.30 28.23
CA GLU A 110 -20.12 27.73 28.26
C GLU A 110 -21.13 28.14 27.17
N ASP A 111 -21.86 29.24 27.39
CA ASP A 111 -22.72 29.80 26.36
C ASP A 111 -21.89 30.32 25.16
N ALA A 112 -22.51 30.39 23.96
CA ALA A 112 -21.89 30.88 22.74
C ALA A 112 -20.57 30.15 22.36
N THR A 113 -20.47 28.86 22.70
CA THR A 113 -19.32 28.03 22.39
C THR A 113 -19.28 27.69 20.89
N THR A 114 -18.12 27.92 20.28
CA THR A 114 -17.87 27.60 18.87
C THR A 114 -16.84 26.47 18.75
N TYR A 115 -17.29 25.34 18.24
CA TYR A 115 -16.50 24.15 17.96
C TYR A 115 -16.20 24.08 16.45
N THR A 116 -14.95 23.86 16.07
CA THR A 116 -14.51 23.80 14.67
C THR A 116 -13.68 22.56 14.40
N TYR A 117 -13.79 22.04 13.20
CA TYR A 117 -12.97 20.89 12.79
C TYR A 117 -12.67 20.91 11.30
N LEU A 118 -11.43 20.57 10.98
CA LEU A 118 -10.94 20.29 9.64
C LEU A 118 -11.08 18.81 9.35
N VAL A 119 -11.36 18.44 8.10
CA VAL A 119 -11.45 17.03 7.66
C VAL A 119 -10.67 16.84 6.36
N ASN A 120 -10.11 15.63 6.18
CA ASN A 120 -9.33 15.26 4.99
C ASN A 120 -10.16 14.63 3.87
N ALA A 121 -11.48 14.55 4.02
CA ALA A 121 -12.39 14.08 2.99
C ALA A 121 -13.68 14.89 2.98
N ARG A 122 -14.35 14.93 1.83
CA ARG A 122 -15.70 15.49 1.71
C ARG A 122 -16.73 14.42 2.07
N TYR A 123 -17.92 14.87 2.44
CA TYR A 123 -19.06 14.00 2.71
C TYR A 123 -19.34 13.08 1.52
N ASN A 124 -19.39 11.77 1.80
CA ASN A 124 -19.80 10.72 0.87
C ASN A 124 -20.96 9.95 1.50
N PRO A 125 -22.20 9.98 0.93
CA PRO A 125 -23.35 9.28 1.53
C PRO A 125 -23.17 7.74 1.61
N ASN A 126 -22.24 7.18 0.85
CA ASN A 126 -21.91 5.74 0.85
C ASN A 126 -20.70 5.41 1.73
N GLY A 127 -20.16 6.37 2.48
CA GLY A 127 -19.02 6.15 3.36
C GLY A 127 -19.38 5.27 4.56
N ALA A 128 -18.35 4.68 5.19
CA ALA A 128 -18.51 3.84 6.38
C ALA A 128 -18.69 4.72 7.63
N TYR A 129 -19.93 5.10 7.93
CA TYR A 129 -20.30 5.83 9.15
C TYR A 129 -20.68 4.87 10.27
N ALA A 130 -20.30 5.20 11.50
CA ALA A 130 -20.73 4.52 12.69
C ALA A 130 -21.17 5.51 13.77
N TYR A 131 -22.08 5.08 14.61
CA TYR A 131 -22.68 5.92 15.65
C TYR A 131 -22.87 5.09 16.91
N CYS A 132 -22.64 5.69 18.08
CA CYS A 132 -23.07 5.11 19.34
C CYS A 132 -23.79 6.15 20.20
N SER A 133 -24.56 5.67 21.16
CA SER A 133 -25.39 6.53 22.01
C SER A 133 -24.53 7.51 22.81
N TYR A 134 -24.97 8.75 22.89
CA TYR A 134 -24.37 9.75 23.78
C TYR A 134 -24.38 9.32 25.26
N ARG A 135 -25.28 8.42 25.65
CA ARG A 135 -25.38 7.85 27.02
C ARG A 135 -24.19 6.97 27.42
N GLU A 136 -23.33 6.65 26.45
CA GLU A 136 -22.09 5.92 26.70
C GLU A 136 -21.01 6.78 27.39
N ILE A 137 -21.23 8.07 27.49
CA ILE A 137 -20.29 9.05 28.03
C ILE A 137 -20.85 9.64 29.32
N ASP A 138 -20.02 9.74 30.36
CA ASP A 138 -20.32 10.47 31.58
C ASP A 138 -20.12 11.97 31.36
N TRP A 139 -21.15 12.63 30.85
CA TRP A 139 -21.11 14.07 30.57
C TRP A 139 -21.11 14.86 31.88
N PRO A 140 -20.30 15.95 31.98
CA PRO A 140 -20.21 16.77 33.19
C PRO A 140 -21.51 17.51 33.54
N LEU A 141 -22.35 17.78 32.54
CA LEU A 141 -23.65 18.45 32.70
C LEU A 141 -24.75 17.56 32.11
N GLU A 142 -25.98 17.76 32.58
CA GLU A 142 -27.13 17.12 31.94
C GLU A 142 -27.28 17.66 30.51
N PRO A 143 -27.36 16.79 29.49
CA PRO A 143 -27.57 17.23 28.12
C PRO A 143 -28.87 17.99 27.91
N THR A 144 -28.82 19.25 27.51
CA THR A 144 -30.00 20.12 27.36
C THR A 144 -30.53 20.17 25.94
N GLU A 145 -29.66 20.12 24.93
CA GLU A 145 -30.00 20.24 23.52
C GLU A 145 -29.33 19.09 22.75
N LEU A 146 -30.14 18.14 22.28
CA LEU A 146 -29.75 16.97 21.48
C LEU A 146 -30.58 16.92 20.22
N SER A 147 -29.97 16.56 19.09
CA SER A 147 -30.72 16.26 17.86
C SER A 147 -31.54 14.98 18.01
N GLU A 148 -32.65 14.90 17.26
CA GLU A 148 -33.46 13.66 17.23
C GLU A 148 -32.65 12.44 16.74
N ALA A 149 -31.67 12.66 15.89
CA ALA A 149 -30.79 11.62 15.37
C ALA A 149 -29.89 11.08 16.50
N ASP A 150 -29.20 11.98 17.24
CA ASP A 150 -28.30 11.60 18.31
C ASP A 150 -29.00 10.82 19.44
N GLN A 151 -30.28 11.16 19.69
CA GLN A 151 -31.10 10.46 20.69
C GLN A 151 -31.41 9.01 20.31
N LYS A 152 -31.37 8.66 19.02
CA LYS A 152 -31.71 7.35 18.45
C LYS A 152 -30.49 6.47 18.18
N HIS A 153 -29.28 6.96 18.41
CA HIS A 153 -28.07 6.16 18.20
C HIS A 153 -28.08 4.91 19.12
N PRO A 154 -27.60 3.76 18.62
CA PRO A 154 -27.61 2.51 19.37
C PRO A 154 -26.62 2.55 20.55
N PRO A 155 -26.81 1.74 21.58
CA PRO A 155 -25.81 1.53 22.61
C PRO A 155 -24.52 0.96 21.98
N LEU A 156 -23.39 1.15 22.64
CA LEU A 156 -22.07 0.75 22.14
C LEU A 156 -22.00 -0.74 21.76
N ALA A 157 -22.70 -1.60 22.51
CA ALA A 157 -22.74 -3.04 22.24
C ALA A 157 -23.37 -3.39 20.88
N ASP A 158 -24.26 -2.53 20.37
CA ASP A 158 -24.99 -2.72 19.10
C ASP A 158 -24.51 -1.73 18.02
N ALA A 159 -23.49 -0.93 18.32
CA ALA A 159 -22.99 0.08 17.40
C ALA A 159 -22.30 -0.57 16.19
N PRO A 160 -22.55 -0.06 14.97
CA PRO A 160 -21.78 -0.47 13.80
C PRO A 160 -20.31 -0.08 13.98
N THR A 161 -19.42 -0.79 13.30
CA THR A 161 -17.98 -0.52 13.29
C THR A 161 -17.56 0.12 11.98
N VAL A 162 -16.47 0.89 12.03
CA VAL A 162 -15.81 1.41 10.82
C VAL A 162 -14.73 0.42 10.40
N PRO A 163 -14.84 -0.21 9.22
CA PRO A 163 -13.87 -1.19 8.74
C PRO A 163 -12.52 -0.53 8.44
N PRO A 164 -11.41 -1.28 8.48
CA PRO A 164 -10.10 -0.75 8.10
C PRO A 164 -10.07 -0.34 6.62
N ARG A 165 -9.21 0.63 6.28
CA ARG A 165 -8.98 1.00 4.88
C ARG A 165 -8.36 -0.17 4.12
N LYS A 166 -8.83 -0.41 2.90
CA LYS A 166 -8.37 -1.49 2.03
C LYS A 166 -7.04 -1.17 1.34
N ILE A 167 -6.46 -2.20 0.75
CA ILE A 167 -5.39 -2.10 -0.24
C ILE A 167 -6.04 -2.28 -1.63
N LEU A 168 -5.73 -1.41 -2.59
CA LEU A 168 -6.06 -1.65 -3.99
C LEU A 168 -4.92 -2.44 -4.64
N VAL A 169 -5.21 -3.63 -5.18
CA VAL A 169 -4.24 -4.45 -5.93
C VAL A 169 -4.63 -4.43 -7.40
N THR A 170 -3.79 -3.83 -8.24
CA THR A 170 -3.97 -3.83 -9.69
C THR A 170 -3.25 -5.02 -10.34
N GLY A 171 -3.66 -5.43 -11.54
CA GLY A 171 -3.07 -6.59 -12.19
C GLY A 171 -3.35 -7.92 -11.47
N ALA A 172 -4.53 -8.05 -10.86
CA ALA A 172 -4.92 -9.16 -9.97
C ALA A 172 -4.88 -10.55 -10.60
N ASN A 173 -4.94 -10.66 -11.94
CA ASN A 173 -4.85 -11.93 -12.67
C ASN A 173 -3.42 -12.36 -12.99
N GLY A 174 -2.42 -11.50 -12.75
CA GLY A 174 -1.00 -11.84 -12.88
C GLY A 174 -0.52 -12.76 -11.75
N GLN A 175 0.68 -13.32 -11.89
CA GLN A 175 1.26 -14.25 -10.90
C GLN A 175 1.31 -13.64 -9.50
N LEU A 176 1.83 -12.41 -9.37
CA LEU A 176 1.89 -11.72 -8.08
C LEU A 176 0.50 -11.33 -7.57
N GLY A 177 -0.42 -10.88 -8.44
CA GLY A 177 -1.79 -10.56 -8.04
C GLY A 177 -2.52 -11.76 -7.44
N ARG A 178 -2.34 -12.95 -8.02
CA ARG A 178 -2.87 -14.23 -7.47
C ARG A 178 -2.21 -14.60 -6.15
N ALA A 179 -0.90 -14.42 -6.04
CA ALA A 179 -0.17 -14.67 -4.80
C ALA A 179 -0.64 -13.75 -3.66
N LEU A 180 -0.90 -12.47 -3.95
CA LEU A 180 -1.42 -11.52 -2.97
C LEU A 180 -2.83 -11.88 -2.46
N ARG A 181 -3.66 -12.60 -3.25
CA ARG A 181 -4.96 -13.14 -2.78
C ARG A 181 -4.82 -14.20 -1.69
N LYS A 182 -3.65 -14.83 -1.57
CA LYS A 182 -3.35 -15.78 -0.49
C LYS A 182 -2.91 -15.07 0.78
N VAL A 183 -2.44 -13.84 0.67
CA VAL A 183 -1.92 -13.02 1.78
C VAL A 183 -3.00 -12.11 2.36
N TYR A 184 -3.83 -11.51 1.50
CA TYR A 184 -4.88 -10.58 1.91
C TYR A 184 -6.27 -11.12 1.58
N SER A 185 -7.17 -11.06 2.54
CA SER A 185 -8.59 -11.34 2.33
C SER A 185 -9.26 -10.22 1.50
N GLU A 186 -10.44 -10.48 0.94
CA GLU A 186 -11.25 -9.47 0.23
C GLU A 186 -11.76 -8.33 1.14
N ARG A 187 -11.71 -8.51 2.46
CA ARG A 187 -11.95 -7.43 3.43
C ARG A 187 -10.78 -6.47 3.52
N GLU A 188 -9.55 -6.97 3.40
CA GLU A 188 -8.31 -6.20 3.52
C GLU A 188 -7.86 -5.59 2.19
N ALA A 189 -8.19 -6.23 1.06
CA ALA A 189 -7.77 -5.78 -0.26
C ALA A 189 -8.89 -5.91 -1.30
N GLU A 190 -8.90 -4.99 -2.24
CA GLU A 190 -9.68 -5.06 -3.46
C GLU A 190 -8.75 -5.45 -4.62
N PHE A 191 -9.06 -6.55 -5.28
CA PHE A 191 -8.24 -7.11 -6.35
C PHE A 191 -8.86 -6.79 -7.70
N CYS A 192 -8.22 -5.91 -8.46
CA CYS A 192 -8.72 -5.43 -9.73
C CYS A 192 -7.94 -6.01 -10.91
N THR A 193 -8.67 -6.58 -11.85
CA THR A 193 -8.18 -6.92 -13.18
C THR A 193 -8.07 -5.65 -14.04
N ARG A 194 -7.47 -5.76 -15.23
CA ARG A 194 -7.41 -4.63 -16.17
C ARG A 194 -8.79 -4.09 -16.56
N ALA A 195 -9.80 -4.96 -16.66
CA ALA A 195 -11.16 -4.54 -17.02
C ALA A 195 -11.85 -3.73 -15.91
N GLU A 196 -11.50 -4.00 -14.63
CA GLU A 196 -12.06 -3.33 -13.46
C GLU A 196 -11.27 -2.07 -13.09
N PHE A 197 -9.96 -2.06 -13.37
CA PHE A 197 -9.07 -0.94 -13.11
C PHE A 197 -7.93 -0.91 -14.14
N ASP A 198 -8.14 -0.21 -15.25
CA ASP A 198 -7.07 0.07 -16.20
C ASP A 198 -6.19 1.19 -15.65
N ILE A 199 -4.93 0.88 -15.31
CA ILE A 199 -4.00 1.85 -14.74
C ILE A 199 -3.68 3.01 -15.68
N THR A 200 -3.88 2.84 -17.01
CA THR A 200 -3.68 3.91 -18.00
C THR A 200 -4.85 4.90 -18.04
N HIS A 201 -6.02 4.48 -17.56
CA HIS A 201 -7.24 5.29 -17.44
C HIS A 201 -7.97 4.94 -16.13
N PRO A 202 -7.39 5.31 -14.97
CA PRO A 202 -7.95 4.92 -13.68
C PRO A 202 -9.40 5.40 -13.52
N PRO A 203 -10.35 4.52 -13.19
CA PRO A 203 -11.72 4.92 -12.92
C PRO A 203 -11.80 5.75 -11.63
N ALA A 204 -12.80 6.62 -11.55
CA ALA A 204 -13.07 7.39 -10.34
C ALA A 204 -13.39 6.45 -9.16
N ARG A 205 -12.79 6.72 -8.00
CA ARG A 205 -12.98 5.96 -6.76
C ARG A 205 -13.00 6.88 -5.55
N ASP A 206 -13.59 6.41 -4.46
CA ASP A 206 -13.41 7.04 -3.16
C ASP A 206 -12.08 6.56 -2.55
N TRP A 207 -11.03 7.35 -2.76
CA TRP A 207 -9.68 7.01 -2.31
C TRP A 207 -9.53 7.00 -0.79
N ASN A 208 -10.49 7.55 -0.04
CA ASN A 208 -10.47 7.50 1.43
C ASN A 208 -10.72 6.10 1.99
N GLU A 209 -11.28 5.20 1.17
CA GLU A 209 -11.46 3.79 1.54
C GLU A 209 -10.17 2.95 1.41
N TYR A 210 -9.09 3.55 0.87
CA TYR A 210 -7.82 2.85 0.67
C TYR A 210 -6.71 3.44 1.55
N ARG A 211 -5.75 2.59 1.93
CA ARG A 211 -4.50 2.95 2.62
C ARG A 211 -3.26 2.75 1.75
N ALA A 212 -3.36 1.93 0.73
CA ALA A 212 -2.26 1.64 -0.19
C ALA A 212 -2.77 1.19 -1.56
N ILE A 213 -1.92 1.37 -2.57
CA ILE A 213 -2.05 0.79 -3.90
C ILE A 213 -0.85 -0.15 -4.10
N ILE A 214 -1.10 -1.44 -4.41
CA ILE A 214 -0.07 -2.37 -4.89
C ILE A 214 -0.25 -2.51 -6.39
N ASN A 215 0.64 -1.88 -7.15
CA ASN A 215 0.63 -1.94 -8.60
C ASN A 215 1.43 -3.13 -9.12
N CYS A 216 0.72 -4.24 -9.44
CA CYS A 216 1.27 -5.43 -10.11
C CYS A 216 1.05 -5.39 -11.63
N ALA A 217 0.30 -4.41 -12.15
CA ALA A 217 0.06 -4.29 -13.60
C ALA A 217 1.30 -3.74 -14.29
N ALA A 218 1.70 -4.38 -15.38
CA ALA A 218 2.82 -3.97 -16.21
C ALA A 218 2.66 -4.51 -17.64
N TYR A 219 3.33 -3.87 -18.59
CA TYR A 219 3.65 -4.43 -19.88
C TYR A 219 4.92 -5.31 -19.70
N ASN A 220 4.79 -6.63 -19.82
CA ASN A 220 5.84 -7.60 -19.48
C ASN A 220 6.50 -8.27 -20.67
N ASP A 221 6.06 -8.03 -21.91
CA ASP A 221 6.69 -8.57 -23.10
C ASP A 221 7.97 -7.79 -23.40
N VAL A 222 9.10 -8.34 -22.96
CA VAL A 222 10.43 -7.71 -23.10
C VAL A 222 10.81 -7.54 -24.56
N ASN A 223 10.55 -8.53 -25.43
CA ASN A 223 10.85 -8.48 -26.84
C ASN A 223 9.88 -7.55 -27.57
N GLY A 224 8.59 -7.63 -27.28
CA GLY A 224 7.56 -6.75 -27.83
C GLY A 224 7.79 -5.28 -27.49
N ALA A 225 8.36 -4.96 -26.34
CA ALA A 225 8.68 -3.59 -25.94
C ALA A 225 9.63 -2.88 -26.91
N GLU A 226 10.50 -3.61 -27.64
CA GLU A 226 11.40 -3.01 -28.62
C GLU A 226 10.66 -2.43 -29.83
N THR A 227 9.52 -2.99 -30.19
CA THR A 227 8.67 -2.56 -31.30
C THR A 227 7.47 -1.74 -30.85
N GLU A 228 6.93 -2.04 -29.67
CA GLU A 228 5.76 -1.38 -29.08
C GLU A 228 6.14 -0.41 -27.95
N ARG A 229 7.22 0.37 -28.14
CA ARG A 229 7.79 1.26 -27.13
C ARG A 229 6.77 2.20 -26.49
N GLY A 230 5.86 2.76 -27.30
CA GLY A 230 4.80 3.65 -26.83
C GLY A 230 3.84 2.95 -25.85
N THR A 231 3.44 1.72 -26.15
CA THR A 231 2.55 0.91 -25.28
C THR A 231 3.28 0.54 -23.98
N ALA A 232 4.53 0.08 -24.07
CA ALA A 232 5.34 -0.24 -22.90
C ALA A 232 5.52 0.98 -21.99
N TRP A 233 5.81 2.16 -22.58
CA TRP A 233 5.97 3.41 -21.83
C TRP A 233 4.67 3.87 -21.17
N ALA A 234 3.55 3.86 -21.91
CA ALA A 234 2.23 4.26 -21.38
C ALA A 234 1.84 3.44 -20.15
N VAL A 235 2.13 2.12 -20.14
CA VAL A 235 1.77 1.24 -19.02
C VAL A 235 2.81 1.30 -17.90
N ASN A 236 4.11 1.21 -18.23
CA ASN A 236 5.17 1.05 -17.24
C ASN A 236 5.67 2.37 -16.64
N ALA A 237 5.43 3.52 -17.30
CA ALA A 237 5.87 4.83 -16.85
C ALA A 237 4.70 5.81 -16.61
N ASP A 238 3.93 6.18 -17.64
CA ASP A 238 2.92 7.22 -17.55
C ASP A 238 1.77 6.82 -16.60
N ALA A 239 1.30 5.57 -16.69
CA ALA A 239 0.28 5.06 -15.77
C ALA A 239 0.78 5.05 -14.32
N VAL A 240 2.06 4.72 -14.10
CA VAL A 240 2.66 4.76 -12.75
C VAL A 240 2.72 6.20 -12.22
N ALA A 241 3.04 7.19 -13.07
CA ALA A 241 2.97 8.60 -12.69
C ALA A 241 1.54 9.03 -12.28
N GLY A 242 0.52 8.52 -12.98
CA GLY A 242 -0.88 8.70 -12.62
C GLY A 242 -1.21 8.13 -11.24
N LEU A 243 -0.77 6.89 -10.95
CA LEU A 243 -0.95 6.26 -9.64
C LEU A 243 -0.17 7.00 -8.52
N ALA A 244 1.04 7.46 -8.80
CA ALA A 244 1.85 8.24 -7.86
C ALA A 244 1.17 9.57 -7.49
N ARG A 245 0.55 10.25 -8.47
CA ARG A 245 -0.24 11.46 -8.22
C ARG A 245 -1.43 11.16 -7.32
N ILE A 246 -2.22 10.13 -7.64
CA ILE A 246 -3.35 9.69 -6.80
C ILE A 246 -2.89 9.38 -5.38
N ALA A 247 -1.81 8.60 -5.23
CA ALA A 247 -1.28 8.24 -3.92
C ALA A 247 -0.83 9.48 -3.12
N SER A 248 -0.19 10.46 -3.77
CA SER A 248 0.22 11.72 -3.14
C SER A 248 -0.96 12.60 -2.75
N GLU A 249 -1.99 12.70 -3.60
CA GLU A 249 -3.19 13.51 -3.35
C GLU A 249 -4.02 12.97 -2.17
N HIS A 250 -4.04 11.65 -1.99
CA HIS A 250 -4.88 10.97 -1.00
C HIS A 250 -4.11 10.32 0.16
N ASP A 251 -2.83 10.65 0.31
CA ASP A 251 -1.94 10.13 1.37
C ASP A 251 -1.88 8.59 1.44
N LEU A 252 -1.87 7.94 0.28
CA LEU A 252 -1.77 6.49 0.15
C LEU A 252 -0.31 6.04 0.04
N THR A 253 -0.03 4.81 0.47
CA THR A 253 1.26 4.17 0.17
C THR A 253 1.20 3.55 -1.22
N LEU A 254 2.12 3.92 -2.11
CA LEU A 254 2.27 3.29 -3.43
C LEU A 254 3.34 2.20 -3.38
N VAL A 255 2.96 0.96 -3.60
CA VAL A 255 3.88 -0.16 -3.87
C VAL A 255 3.92 -0.38 -5.38
N HIS A 256 5.08 -0.15 -6.00
CA HIS A 256 5.27 -0.35 -7.44
C HIS A 256 6.27 -1.48 -7.69
N VAL A 257 5.85 -2.50 -8.44
CA VAL A 257 6.72 -3.63 -8.78
C VAL A 257 7.53 -3.29 -10.02
N SER A 258 8.85 -3.32 -9.90
CA SER A 258 9.85 -3.10 -10.93
C SER A 258 10.57 -4.40 -11.30
N SER A 259 11.74 -4.31 -11.93
CA SER A 259 12.51 -5.42 -12.48
C SER A 259 14.02 -5.21 -12.29
N ASP A 260 14.76 -6.31 -12.25
CA ASP A 260 16.21 -6.38 -12.41
C ASP A 260 16.70 -5.81 -13.76
N TYR A 261 15.85 -5.78 -14.79
CA TYR A 261 16.20 -5.23 -16.12
C TYR A 261 16.35 -3.70 -16.14
N VAL A 262 16.21 -3.04 -15.01
CA VAL A 262 16.61 -1.64 -14.85
C VAL A 262 18.14 -1.47 -14.82
N PHE A 263 18.90 -2.56 -14.72
CA PHE A 263 20.36 -2.59 -14.73
C PHE A 263 20.95 -3.12 -16.02
N ASP A 264 22.24 -2.83 -16.26
CA ASP A 264 22.99 -3.29 -17.44
C ASP A 264 23.66 -4.67 -17.24
N GLY A 265 23.72 -5.16 -15.99
CA GLY A 265 24.34 -6.43 -15.67
C GLY A 265 25.87 -6.45 -15.74
N LEU A 266 26.52 -5.31 -15.53
CA LEU A 266 27.99 -5.23 -15.44
C LEU A 266 28.51 -5.57 -14.05
N ASN A 267 27.72 -5.34 -13.00
CA ASN A 267 28.03 -5.75 -11.64
C ASN A 267 27.56 -7.17 -11.36
N THR A 268 28.27 -7.91 -10.53
CA THR A 268 27.91 -9.27 -10.12
C THR A 268 26.70 -9.31 -9.16
N GLU A 269 26.46 -8.20 -8.46
CA GLU A 269 25.30 -8.00 -7.59
C GLU A 269 24.91 -6.52 -7.63
N HIS A 270 23.58 -6.25 -7.68
CA HIS A 270 23.00 -4.92 -7.81
C HIS A 270 22.30 -4.53 -6.51
N THR A 271 22.67 -3.37 -5.95
CA THR A 271 22.06 -2.82 -4.74
C THR A 271 20.93 -1.85 -5.05
N GLU A 272 20.14 -1.48 -4.05
CA GLU A 272 19.05 -0.51 -4.19
C GLU A 272 19.54 0.91 -4.52
N ASP A 273 20.75 1.24 -4.09
CA ASP A 273 21.35 2.57 -4.29
C ASP A 273 22.03 2.73 -5.67
N GLU A 274 22.20 1.63 -6.40
CA GLU A 274 22.75 1.67 -7.75
C GLU A 274 21.80 2.37 -8.70
N LEU A 275 22.35 3.27 -9.51
CA LEU A 275 21.55 4.00 -10.51
C LEU A 275 21.14 3.06 -11.66
N PRO A 276 19.89 3.13 -12.12
CA PRO A 276 19.43 2.35 -13.25
C PRO A 276 20.22 2.65 -14.54
N SER A 277 20.57 1.61 -15.28
CA SER A 277 21.29 1.63 -16.56
C SER A 277 20.71 0.60 -17.55
N PRO A 278 19.41 0.70 -17.90
CA PRO A 278 18.70 -0.34 -18.64
C PRO A 278 19.22 -0.51 -20.07
N LEU A 279 19.29 -1.77 -20.54
CA LEU A 279 19.72 -2.13 -21.90
C LEU A 279 18.56 -2.15 -22.91
N SER A 280 17.35 -2.47 -22.48
CA SER A 280 16.18 -2.68 -23.34
C SER A 280 15.12 -1.59 -23.18
N ALA A 281 14.22 -1.45 -24.15
CA ALA A 281 13.06 -0.57 -24.05
C ALA A 281 12.15 -0.93 -22.85
N TYR A 282 11.98 -2.23 -22.56
CA TYR A 282 11.28 -2.70 -21.35
C TYR A 282 11.95 -2.17 -20.09
N GLY A 283 13.26 -2.42 -19.92
CA GLY A 283 14.01 -1.95 -18.75
C GLY A 283 13.94 -0.43 -18.59
N ALA A 284 14.09 0.33 -19.70
CA ALA A 284 13.96 1.78 -19.69
C ALA A 284 12.58 2.26 -19.25
N SER A 285 11.49 1.63 -19.73
CA SER A 285 10.12 1.95 -19.32
C SER A 285 9.89 1.65 -17.83
N LYS A 286 10.43 0.54 -17.31
CA LYS A 286 10.35 0.19 -15.88
C LYS A 286 11.14 1.17 -15.02
N SER A 287 12.34 1.56 -15.42
CA SER A 287 13.16 2.57 -14.74
C SER A 287 12.46 3.95 -14.67
N ALA A 288 11.79 4.36 -15.75
CA ALA A 288 10.97 5.57 -15.75
C ALA A 288 9.80 5.46 -14.75
N GLY A 289 9.15 4.29 -14.65
CA GLY A 289 8.12 4.01 -13.67
C GLY A 289 8.63 4.08 -12.23
N GLU A 290 9.84 3.58 -11.95
CA GLU A 290 10.48 3.76 -10.63
C GLU A 290 10.63 5.24 -10.27
N THR A 291 11.12 6.04 -11.22
CA THR A 291 11.29 7.49 -11.03
C THR A 291 9.95 8.16 -10.71
N ALA A 292 8.89 7.78 -11.42
CA ALA A 292 7.54 8.28 -11.17
C ALA A 292 7.00 7.87 -9.79
N ALA A 293 7.16 6.60 -9.39
CA ALA A 293 6.71 6.10 -8.10
C ALA A 293 7.44 6.79 -6.93
N ARG A 294 8.75 7.04 -7.07
CA ARG A 294 9.60 7.72 -6.08
C ARG A 294 9.23 9.20 -5.86
N ALA A 295 8.46 9.82 -6.76
CA ALA A 295 7.92 11.16 -6.54
C ALA A 295 6.85 11.21 -5.43
N THR A 296 6.28 10.06 -5.05
CA THR A 296 5.36 9.93 -3.92
C THR A 296 6.14 9.78 -2.61
N PRO A 297 5.87 10.59 -1.55
CA PRO A 297 6.58 10.47 -0.27
C PRO A 297 6.45 9.09 0.39
N ARG A 298 5.32 8.42 0.23
CA ARG A 298 5.00 7.11 0.80
C ARG A 298 5.03 6.06 -0.30
N HIS A 299 6.23 5.57 -0.63
CA HIS A 299 6.39 4.58 -1.69
C HIS A 299 7.30 3.41 -1.28
N TYR A 300 7.00 2.24 -1.88
CA TYR A 300 7.91 1.12 -1.99
C TYR A 300 8.05 0.78 -3.47
N VAL A 301 9.25 0.91 -4.02
CA VAL A 301 9.61 0.37 -5.33
C VAL A 301 10.24 -0.99 -5.10
N ILE A 302 9.64 -2.04 -5.67
CA ILE A 302 10.08 -3.41 -5.46
C ILE A 302 10.75 -3.92 -6.73
N ARG A 303 12.07 -4.03 -6.73
CA ARG A 303 12.82 -4.69 -7.80
C ARG A 303 12.82 -6.18 -7.56
N THR A 304 12.48 -6.95 -8.57
CA THR A 304 12.43 -8.41 -8.52
C THR A 304 12.93 -9.01 -9.83
N SER A 305 13.19 -10.30 -9.86
CA SER A 305 13.70 -11.01 -11.03
C SER A 305 12.99 -12.34 -11.26
N TRP A 306 12.76 -12.70 -12.52
CA TRP A 306 12.35 -14.02 -13.01
C TRP A 306 11.24 -14.66 -12.19
N VAL A 307 10.14 -13.91 -12.01
CA VAL A 307 9.00 -14.32 -11.17
C VAL A 307 8.35 -15.58 -11.74
N PHE A 308 8.10 -16.57 -10.89
CA PHE A 308 7.35 -17.77 -11.19
C PHE A 308 6.30 -18.04 -10.10
N GLY A 309 5.22 -18.69 -10.51
CA GLY A 309 4.09 -19.00 -9.64
C GLY A 309 2.90 -19.47 -10.46
N GLU A 310 1.70 -19.33 -9.94
CA GLU A 310 0.47 -19.73 -10.63
C GLU A 310 0.26 -18.97 -11.95
N GLY A 311 0.13 -19.70 -13.06
CA GLY A 311 -0.03 -19.19 -14.41
C GLY A 311 1.20 -19.45 -15.27
N ALA A 312 1.20 -18.96 -16.51
CA ALA A 312 2.27 -19.20 -17.47
C ALA A 312 3.59 -18.59 -16.99
N ASN A 313 4.63 -19.40 -16.90
CA ASN A 313 5.97 -18.98 -16.49
C ASN A 313 7.04 -19.94 -17.07
N PHE A 314 8.33 -19.56 -16.87
CA PHE A 314 9.44 -20.34 -17.39
C PHE A 314 9.50 -21.76 -16.80
N MET A 315 9.27 -21.95 -15.50
CA MET A 315 9.33 -23.24 -14.83
C MET A 315 8.27 -24.20 -15.37
N ASP A 316 7.03 -23.72 -15.54
CA ASP A 316 5.94 -24.50 -16.13
C ASP A 316 6.23 -24.86 -17.59
N THR A 317 6.86 -23.94 -18.35
CA THR A 317 7.28 -24.23 -19.72
C THR A 317 8.31 -25.35 -19.77
N MET A 318 9.36 -25.29 -18.94
CA MET A 318 10.38 -26.32 -18.86
C MET A 318 9.79 -27.67 -18.43
N ALA A 319 8.93 -27.68 -17.41
CA ALA A 319 8.27 -28.91 -16.96
C ALA A 319 7.41 -29.55 -18.07
N ARG A 320 6.67 -28.73 -18.84
CA ARG A 320 5.88 -29.24 -19.99
C ARG A 320 6.74 -29.79 -21.13
N LEU A 321 7.94 -29.22 -21.36
CA LEU A 321 8.89 -29.72 -22.32
C LEU A 321 9.45 -31.08 -21.87
N ALA A 322 9.83 -31.20 -20.60
CA ALA A 322 10.26 -32.45 -19.98
C ALA A 322 9.18 -33.54 -20.10
N ASP A 323 7.92 -33.25 -19.76
CA ASP A 323 6.79 -34.18 -19.90
C ASP A 323 6.60 -34.70 -21.35
N LYS A 324 6.99 -33.89 -22.34
CA LYS A 324 6.89 -34.23 -23.77
C LYS A 324 8.16 -34.89 -24.33
N GLY A 325 9.20 -35.08 -23.53
CA GLY A 325 10.50 -35.57 -23.98
C GLY A 325 11.21 -34.68 -24.98
N VAL A 326 11.00 -33.34 -24.85
CA VAL A 326 11.65 -32.32 -25.72
C VAL A 326 12.90 -31.79 -25.02
N SER A 327 14.02 -31.79 -25.76
CA SER A 327 15.32 -31.27 -25.28
C SER A 327 15.48 -29.80 -25.67
N PRO A 328 15.26 -28.82 -24.75
CA PRO A 328 15.35 -27.40 -25.07
C PRO A 328 16.80 -26.87 -25.07
N SER A 329 17.08 -25.92 -25.95
CA SER A 329 18.26 -25.05 -25.83
C SER A 329 17.92 -23.89 -24.89
N VAL A 330 18.73 -23.70 -23.84
CA VAL A 330 18.47 -22.68 -22.80
C VAL A 330 19.70 -21.82 -22.57
N VAL A 331 19.49 -20.51 -22.48
CA VAL A 331 20.56 -19.53 -22.29
C VAL A 331 21.27 -19.73 -20.95
N ALA A 332 22.63 -19.84 -20.99
CA ALA A 332 23.48 -20.11 -19.83
C ALA A 332 24.26 -18.86 -19.33
N ASP A 333 24.43 -17.84 -20.18
CA ASP A 333 25.22 -16.63 -19.90
C ASP A 333 24.39 -15.44 -19.38
N GLN A 334 23.17 -15.72 -18.90
CA GLN A 334 22.34 -14.78 -18.13
C GLN A 334 22.13 -15.38 -16.74
N ARG A 335 22.61 -14.70 -15.71
CA ARG A 335 22.60 -15.18 -14.33
C ARG A 335 21.70 -14.33 -13.44
N GLY A 336 21.06 -14.97 -12.48
CA GLY A 336 20.17 -14.30 -11.52
C GLY A 336 19.54 -15.28 -10.54
N ARG A 337 18.55 -14.81 -9.80
CA ARG A 337 17.75 -15.65 -8.86
C ARG A 337 16.29 -15.62 -9.28
N PRO A 338 15.67 -16.79 -9.52
CA PRO A 338 14.22 -16.83 -9.74
C PRO A 338 13.48 -16.51 -8.44
N THR A 339 12.32 -15.88 -8.56
CA THR A 339 11.52 -15.43 -7.41
C THR A 339 10.17 -16.08 -7.42
N HIS A 340 9.81 -16.83 -6.36
CA HIS A 340 8.47 -17.35 -6.22
C HIS A 340 7.48 -16.23 -5.89
N ALA A 341 6.36 -16.18 -6.61
CA ALA A 341 5.36 -15.11 -6.46
C ALA A 341 4.78 -14.99 -5.04
N ASP A 342 4.60 -16.12 -4.34
CA ASP A 342 4.11 -16.12 -2.96
C ASP A 342 5.15 -15.48 -2.01
N ASP A 343 6.46 -15.71 -2.22
CA ASP A 343 7.52 -15.11 -1.42
C ASP A 343 7.60 -13.59 -1.65
N LEU A 344 7.45 -13.17 -2.92
CA LEU A 344 7.36 -11.75 -3.27
C LEU A 344 6.14 -11.07 -2.61
N ALA A 345 4.99 -11.74 -2.63
CA ALA A 345 3.78 -11.26 -1.97
C ALA A 345 3.96 -11.10 -0.45
N HIS A 346 4.61 -12.06 0.22
CA HIS A 346 4.93 -11.98 1.64
C HIS A 346 5.93 -10.86 1.95
N GLY A 347 6.94 -10.65 1.10
CA GLY A 347 7.89 -9.55 1.25
C GLY A 347 7.22 -8.18 1.15
N ILE A 348 6.31 -7.99 0.19
CA ILE A 348 5.50 -6.77 0.06
C ILE A 348 4.61 -6.58 1.30
N ALA A 349 3.93 -7.64 1.75
CA ALA A 349 3.08 -7.58 2.94
C ALA A 349 3.88 -7.25 4.20
N HIS A 350 5.08 -7.82 4.34
CA HIS A 350 5.98 -7.53 5.44
C HIS A 350 6.34 -6.03 5.50
N LEU A 351 6.75 -5.42 4.38
CA LEU A 351 7.07 -3.99 4.34
C LEU A 351 5.89 -3.11 4.76
N LEU A 352 4.68 -3.44 4.30
CA LEU A 352 3.46 -2.71 4.66
C LEU A 352 3.06 -2.90 6.13
N ALA A 353 3.22 -4.12 6.68
CA ALA A 353 2.85 -4.45 8.06
C ALA A 353 3.82 -3.83 9.06
N THR A 354 5.13 -3.89 8.79
CA THR A 354 6.17 -3.35 9.67
C THR A 354 6.34 -1.83 9.53
N LYS A 355 5.67 -1.22 8.53
CA LYS A 355 5.87 0.19 8.17
C LYS A 355 7.35 0.50 7.99
N ALA A 356 8.07 -0.38 7.28
CA ALA A 356 9.48 -0.22 6.98
C ALA A 356 9.75 1.16 6.35
N GLU A 357 10.99 1.63 6.42
CA GLU A 357 11.36 2.90 5.78
C GLU A 357 10.99 2.92 4.30
N TYR A 358 10.34 3.99 3.83
CA TYR A 358 9.96 4.11 2.43
C TYR A 358 11.19 4.15 1.53
N GLY A 359 11.07 3.61 0.31
CA GLY A 359 12.16 3.61 -0.65
C GLY A 359 12.15 2.41 -1.60
N VAL A 360 13.30 2.15 -2.19
CA VAL A 360 13.52 1.01 -3.10
C VAL A 360 13.95 -0.21 -2.29
N TYR A 361 13.41 -1.38 -2.64
CA TYR A 361 13.78 -2.68 -2.06
C TYR A 361 13.95 -3.72 -3.15
N ASN A 362 15.00 -4.50 -3.05
CA ASN A 362 15.17 -5.70 -3.84
C ASN A 362 14.51 -6.87 -3.12
N ILE A 363 13.60 -7.58 -3.78
CA ILE A 363 12.95 -8.77 -3.23
C ILE A 363 12.99 -9.89 -4.27
N THR A 364 13.88 -10.86 -4.06
CA THR A 364 13.96 -12.13 -4.80
C THR A 364 13.98 -13.29 -3.82
N SER A 365 13.92 -14.53 -4.31
CA SER A 365 14.31 -15.66 -3.47
C SER A 365 15.81 -15.57 -3.14
N ASP A 366 16.23 -16.19 -2.04
CA ASP A 366 17.63 -16.31 -1.61
C ASP A 366 18.33 -17.50 -2.30
N GLY A 367 19.61 -17.67 -2.05
CA GLY A 367 20.45 -18.74 -2.60
C GLY A 367 21.42 -18.26 -3.69
N ASP A 368 22.05 -19.22 -4.38
CA ASP A 368 23.05 -18.92 -5.40
C ASP A 368 22.43 -18.27 -6.63
N ALA A 369 23.15 -17.35 -7.26
CA ALA A 369 22.85 -16.86 -8.58
C ALA A 369 23.19 -17.95 -9.62
N VAL A 370 22.25 -18.25 -10.50
CA VAL A 370 22.35 -19.35 -11.47
C VAL A 370 21.98 -18.92 -12.88
N GLY A 371 22.42 -19.69 -13.88
CA GLY A 371 21.98 -19.55 -15.26
C GLY A 371 20.53 -20.03 -15.44
N ARG A 372 19.88 -19.58 -16.50
CA ARG A 372 18.53 -20.09 -16.84
C ARG A 372 18.55 -21.57 -17.20
N ASP A 373 19.66 -22.08 -17.77
CA ASP A 373 19.92 -23.48 -18.03
C ASP A 373 19.94 -24.31 -16.75
N GLU A 374 20.63 -23.85 -15.70
CA GLU A 374 20.69 -24.50 -14.39
C GLU A 374 19.30 -24.57 -13.73
N ILE A 375 18.47 -23.53 -13.91
CA ILE A 375 17.07 -23.55 -13.48
C ILE A 375 16.29 -24.61 -14.26
N ALA A 376 16.43 -24.65 -15.61
CA ALA A 376 15.76 -25.62 -16.45
C ALA A 376 16.14 -27.05 -16.05
N MET A 377 17.44 -27.33 -15.83
CA MET A 377 17.93 -28.61 -15.33
C MET A 377 17.32 -28.96 -13.99
N SER A 378 17.22 -27.99 -13.07
CA SER A 378 16.57 -28.20 -11.77
C SER A 378 15.08 -28.54 -11.88
N VAL A 379 14.37 -27.95 -12.86
CA VAL A 379 12.98 -28.32 -13.17
C VAL A 379 12.90 -29.75 -13.73
N PHE A 380 13.77 -30.12 -14.68
CA PHE A 380 13.81 -31.46 -15.23
C PHE A 380 14.01 -32.49 -14.13
N ILE A 381 15.01 -32.32 -13.25
CA ILE A 381 15.20 -33.18 -12.08
C ILE A 381 13.93 -33.25 -11.22
N GLY A 382 13.31 -32.09 -10.93
CA GLY A 382 12.13 -32.04 -10.07
C GLY A 382 10.88 -32.73 -10.62
N VAL A 383 10.78 -32.90 -11.94
CA VAL A 383 9.69 -33.69 -12.60
C VAL A 383 10.12 -35.08 -12.98
N GLY A 384 11.33 -35.55 -12.60
CA GLY A 384 11.83 -36.90 -12.87
C GLY A 384 12.38 -37.11 -14.28
N ALA A 385 12.70 -36.05 -15.02
CA ALA A 385 13.32 -36.12 -16.34
C ALA A 385 14.86 -36.00 -16.23
N ASP A 386 15.58 -36.34 -17.32
CA ASP A 386 17.04 -36.25 -17.36
C ASP A 386 17.48 -34.78 -17.57
N PRO A 387 18.25 -34.18 -16.65
CA PRO A 387 18.76 -32.81 -16.82
C PRO A 387 19.71 -32.67 -18.02
N SER A 388 20.32 -33.76 -18.52
CA SER A 388 21.18 -33.75 -19.70
C SER A 388 20.44 -33.47 -21.01
N ASP A 389 19.10 -33.55 -21.00
CA ASP A 389 18.25 -33.13 -22.12
C ASP A 389 18.22 -31.59 -22.30
N VAL A 390 18.60 -30.84 -21.29
CA VAL A 390 18.74 -29.37 -21.41
C VAL A 390 20.09 -29.04 -22.03
N THR A 391 20.09 -28.38 -23.17
CA THR A 391 21.31 -27.92 -23.88
C THR A 391 21.64 -26.48 -23.52
N PRO A 392 22.72 -26.20 -22.76
CA PRO A 392 23.18 -24.86 -22.50
C PRO A 392 23.68 -24.17 -23.78
N VAL A 393 23.25 -22.94 -24.01
CA VAL A 393 23.71 -22.10 -25.15
C VAL A 393 24.00 -20.70 -24.67
N THR A 394 24.86 -19.97 -25.40
CA THR A 394 25.04 -18.52 -25.14
C THR A 394 23.87 -17.73 -25.71
N THR A 395 23.68 -16.49 -25.23
CA THR A 395 22.67 -15.56 -25.80
C THR A 395 22.85 -15.39 -27.30
N ALA A 396 24.10 -15.34 -27.79
CA ALA A 396 24.40 -15.23 -29.21
C ALA A 396 23.96 -16.48 -30.01
N GLN A 397 24.29 -17.67 -29.52
CA GLN A 397 23.85 -18.93 -30.13
C GLN A 397 22.32 -19.08 -30.12
N TYR A 398 21.67 -18.65 -29.03
CA TYR A 398 20.22 -18.68 -28.94
C TYR A 398 19.57 -17.75 -29.99
N ALA A 399 20.14 -16.56 -30.19
CA ALA A 399 19.67 -15.62 -31.20
C ALA A 399 19.87 -16.13 -32.65
N GLU A 400 20.93 -16.91 -32.91
CA GLU A 400 21.14 -17.57 -34.22
C GLU A 400 20.04 -18.64 -34.48
N LEU A 401 19.58 -19.33 -33.44
CA LEU A 401 18.56 -20.38 -33.55
C LEU A 401 17.12 -19.84 -33.63
N ASN A 402 16.83 -18.76 -32.89
CA ASN A 402 15.44 -18.31 -32.65
C ASN A 402 15.16 -16.88 -33.15
N GLY A 403 16.18 -16.20 -33.71
CA GLY A 403 16.10 -14.79 -34.10
C GLY A 403 16.53 -13.84 -32.96
N PRO A 404 16.74 -12.56 -33.29
CA PRO A 404 17.22 -11.56 -32.33
C PRO A 404 16.20 -11.31 -31.23
N GLU A 405 16.69 -11.25 -30.00
CA GLU A 405 15.91 -10.87 -28.82
C GLU A 405 16.31 -9.46 -28.31
N ALA A 406 15.43 -8.87 -27.49
CA ALA A 406 15.77 -7.65 -26.76
C ALA A 406 17.02 -7.89 -25.89
N PRO A 407 17.93 -6.90 -25.77
CA PRO A 407 19.11 -7.04 -24.93
C PRO A 407 18.73 -7.24 -23.47
N ARG A 408 19.41 -8.19 -22.81
CA ARG A 408 19.19 -8.54 -21.40
C ARG A 408 20.50 -8.44 -20.63
N PRO A 409 20.46 -8.06 -19.33
CA PRO A 409 21.64 -8.08 -18.49
C PRO A 409 22.21 -9.49 -18.36
N LYS A 410 23.54 -9.61 -18.34
CA LYS A 410 24.22 -10.89 -18.07
C LYS A 410 24.14 -11.26 -16.60
N GLU A 411 24.30 -10.29 -15.72
CA GLU A 411 24.13 -10.46 -14.28
C GLU A 411 22.88 -9.70 -13.84
N SER A 412 21.95 -10.41 -13.21
CA SER A 412 20.68 -9.88 -12.69
C SER A 412 20.51 -10.12 -11.19
N THR A 413 21.60 -10.43 -10.50
CA THR A 413 21.55 -10.73 -9.07
C THR A 413 21.32 -9.48 -8.27
N LEU A 414 20.21 -9.43 -7.53
CA LEU A 414 19.83 -8.32 -6.66
C LEU A 414 20.29 -8.58 -5.23
N SER A 415 20.93 -7.61 -4.57
CA SER A 415 21.29 -7.71 -3.15
C SER A 415 20.04 -7.79 -2.28
N LEU A 416 20.06 -8.62 -1.25
CA LEU A 416 18.95 -8.82 -0.31
C LEU A 416 19.23 -8.24 1.07
N ASP A 417 20.33 -7.52 1.25
CA ASP A 417 20.76 -7.04 2.57
C ASP A 417 19.74 -6.08 3.16
N LYS A 418 19.21 -5.16 2.36
CA LYS A 418 18.23 -4.18 2.82
C LYS A 418 16.92 -4.81 3.27
N ILE A 419 16.37 -5.74 2.50
CA ILE A 419 15.12 -6.40 2.88
C ILE A 419 15.32 -7.32 4.09
N LYS A 420 16.47 -8.01 4.19
CA LYS A 420 16.83 -8.82 5.35
C LYS A 420 16.99 -7.97 6.62
N ALA A 421 17.51 -6.76 6.51
CA ALA A 421 17.62 -5.83 7.63
C ALA A 421 16.28 -5.42 8.23
N THR A 422 15.16 -5.53 7.47
CA THR A 422 13.81 -5.30 8.00
C THR A 422 13.28 -6.46 8.84
N GLY A 423 14.00 -7.58 8.90
CA GLY A 423 13.57 -8.83 9.55
C GLY A 423 12.88 -9.83 8.61
N PHE A 424 12.74 -9.51 7.32
CA PHE A 424 12.23 -10.45 6.34
C PHE A 424 13.32 -11.45 5.92
N SER A 425 12.97 -12.75 5.85
CA SER A 425 13.88 -13.82 5.41
C SER A 425 13.39 -14.44 4.12
N PRO A 426 13.92 -14.03 2.94
CA PRO A 426 13.56 -14.64 1.67
C PRO A 426 13.89 -16.14 1.67
N ARG A 427 12.99 -16.97 1.11
CA ARG A 427 13.22 -18.40 0.96
C ARG A 427 14.27 -18.68 -0.11
N ASN A 428 15.06 -19.73 0.07
CA ASN A 428 15.97 -20.21 -0.97
C ASN A 428 15.15 -20.66 -2.21
N TRP A 429 15.58 -20.23 -3.41
CA TRP A 429 14.84 -20.48 -4.65
C TRP A 429 14.69 -21.99 -4.98
N ARG A 430 15.66 -22.84 -4.59
CA ARG A 430 15.55 -24.31 -4.80
C ARG A 430 14.45 -24.91 -3.94
N ALA A 431 14.31 -24.46 -2.71
CA ALA A 431 13.22 -24.86 -1.83
C ALA A 431 11.86 -24.35 -2.35
N ALA A 432 11.81 -23.11 -2.84
CA ALA A 432 10.61 -22.56 -3.45
C ALA A 432 10.20 -23.30 -4.72
N LEU A 433 11.18 -23.66 -5.58
CA LEU A 433 10.95 -24.47 -6.79
C LEU A 433 10.44 -25.87 -6.45
N ALA A 434 11.02 -26.53 -5.45
CA ALA A 434 10.58 -27.87 -5.03
C ALA A 434 9.10 -27.84 -4.57
N ILE A 435 8.70 -26.84 -3.77
CA ILE A 435 7.30 -26.68 -3.35
C ILE A 435 6.40 -26.42 -4.56
N TYR A 436 6.82 -25.55 -5.49
CA TYR A 436 6.06 -25.22 -6.68
C TYR A 436 5.82 -26.45 -7.57
N LEU A 437 6.86 -27.27 -7.80
CA LEU A 437 6.75 -28.48 -8.63
C LEU A 437 5.92 -29.57 -7.94
N ALA A 438 5.95 -29.67 -6.61
CA ALA A 438 5.12 -30.62 -5.85
C ALA A 438 3.62 -30.28 -5.87
N ALA A 439 3.27 -29.03 -6.13
CA ALA A 439 1.88 -28.55 -6.23
C ALA A 439 1.33 -28.57 -7.66
N ARG A 440 2.15 -28.92 -8.66
CA ARG A 440 1.80 -29.02 -10.06
C ARG A 440 1.08 -30.33 -10.34
#